data_cb6f73d21a32f43598fc5fc7f54f27a2
#
_entry.id   cb6f73d21a32f43598fc5fc7f54f27a2
#
_cell.length_a   1.000
_cell.length_b   1.000
_cell.length_c   1.000
_cell.angle_alpha   90.00
_cell.angle_beta   90.00
_cell.angle_gamma   90.00
#
_symmetry.space_group_name_H-M   'P 1'
#
loop_
_entity.id
_entity.type
_entity.pdbx_description
1 polymer ?
#
loop_
_entity_poly.entity_id
_entity_poly.type
_entity_poly.pdbx_seq_one_letter_code
_entity_poly.pdbx_strand_id
1 'polypeptide(L)'
;MNETMVTVVGNVATAPVYRESAHGPMARFRMAATPRRWDRERQTWTDGPTSFFTIWTTRQLASNVTASVTVGEPVIVQGRLRVRETERGGQQWTTAEIDAASVGHDLTRGTAAFRRVRKPVGTWPGGTATEDSRSAAAAQRAAGEP
;
A
#
# COMPACT_ATOMS: atom_id res chain seq x y z
N MET A 1 1.64 4.77 -21.47
CA MET A 1 1.59 3.71 -22.44
C MET A 1 2.62 2.62 -22.26
N ASN A 2 3.85 2.89 -22.02
CA ASN A 2 4.86 1.84 -21.78
C ASN A 2 5.11 1.71 -20.27
N GLU A 3 4.18 1.09 -19.57
CA GLU A 3 4.22 0.98 -18.13
C GLU A 3 4.43 -0.47 -17.69
N THR A 4 5.24 -0.66 -16.68
CA THR A 4 5.40 -1.97 -16.06
C THR A 4 4.57 -2.01 -14.79
N MET A 5 3.46 -2.71 -14.83
CA MET A 5 2.59 -2.90 -13.66
C MET A 5 3.04 -4.13 -12.90
N VAL A 6 3.16 -3.98 -11.60
CA VAL A 6 3.59 -5.06 -10.71
C VAL A 6 2.66 -5.18 -9.51
N THR A 7 2.62 -6.38 -8.95
CA THR A 7 2.00 -6.64 -7.65
C THR A 7 3.05 -7.27 -6.77
N VAL A 8 3.32 -6.64 -5.63
CA VAL A 8 4.36 -7.10 -4.70
C VAL A 8 3.71 -7.39 -3.36
N VAL A 9 4.04 -8.54 -2.81
CA VAL A 9 3.62 -8.96 -1.47
C VAL A 9 4.84 -8.92 -0.57
N GLY A 10 4.75 -8.24 0.56
CA GLY A 10 5.87 -8.10 1.48
C GLY A 10 5.45 -7.46 2.79
N ASN A 11 6.40 -6.89 3.48
CA ASN A 11 6.17 -6.26 4.78
C ASN A 11 6.60 -4.80 4.74
N VAL A 12 5.93 -3.98 5.53
CA VAL A 12 6.30 -2.58 5.70
C VAL A 12 7.63 -2.51 6.44
N ALA A 13 8.66 -1.96 5.79
CA ALA A 13 10.00 -1.85 6.37
C ALA A 13 10.21 -0.52 7.11
N THR A 14 9.60 0.55 6.64
CA THR A 14 9.66 1.87 7.28
C THR A 14 8.26 2.43 7.43
N ALA A 15 8.03 3.21 8.48
CA ALA A 15 6.75 3.87 8.68
C ALA A 15 6.47 4.86 7.54
N PRO A 16 5.20 5.02 7.11
CA PRO A 16 4.89 6.00 6.09
C PRO A 16 5.24 7.42 6.52
N VAL A 17 5.87 8.14 5.62
CA VAL A 17 6.19 9.56 5.79
C VAL A 17 5.19 10.36 4.97
N TYR A 18 4.29 11.05 5.65
CA TYR A 18 3.25 11.87 5.03
C TYR A 18 3.75 13.28 4.78
N ARG A 19 3.40 13.84 3.65
CA ARG A 19 3.77 15.20 3.29
C ARG A 19 2.67 15.83 2.44
N GLU A 20 2.31 17.09 2.76
CA GLU A 20 1.50 17.89 1.86
C GLU A 20 2.40 18.47 0.78
N SER A 21 2.04 18.26 -0.47
CA SER A 21 2.76 18.82 -1.61
C SER A 21 1.88 19.81 -2.35
N ALA A 22 2.48 20.52 -3.32
CA ALA A 22 1.74 21.43 -4.19
C ALA A 22 0.64 20.72 -4.98
N HIS A 23 0.77 19.41 -5.14
CA HIS A 23 -0.19 18.56 -5.86
C HIS A 23 -1.09 17.75 -4.93
N GLY A 24 -1.12 18.06 -3.63
CA GLY A 24 -1.93 17.39 -2.64
C GLY A 24 -1.14 16.45 -1.75
N PRO A 25 -1.83 15.58 -0.99
CA PRO A 25 -1.19 14.66 -0.08
C PRO A 25 -0.29 13.65 -0.80
N MET A 26 0.83 13.34 -0.16
CA MET A 26 1.77 12.33 -0.64
C MET A 26 2.32 11.58 0.56
N ALA A 27 2.49 10.28 0.44
CA ALA A 27 3.14 9.48 1.47
C ALA A 27 4.03 8.44 0.82
N ARG A 28 5.15 8.16 1.45
CA ARG A 28 6.05 7.12 1.00
C ARG A 28 6.43 6.21 2.15
N PHE A 29 6.67 4.96 1.84
CA PHE A 29 7.24 3.99 2.76
C PHE A 29 8.07 3.00 1.99
N ARG A 30 8.94 2.29 2.68
CA ARG A 30 9.68 1.18 2.08
C ARG A 30 9.05 -0.13 2.49
N MET A 31 8.97 -1.05 1.54
CA MET A 31 8.54 -2.41 1.80
C MET A 31 9.66 -3.39 1.46
N ALA A 32 9.70 -4.48 2.20
CA ALA A 32 10.65 -5.55 2.01
C ALA A 32 9.90 -6.79 1.52
N ALA A 33 10.36 -7.36 0.43
CA ALA A 33 9.83 -8.60 -0.12
C ALA A 33 10.94 -9.65 -0.09
N THR A 34 10.73 -10.71 0.70
CA THR A 34 11.69 -11.78 0.85
C THR A 34 11.10 -13.07 0.31
N PRO A 35 11.56 -13.55 -0.86
CA PRO A 35 11.06 -14.81 -1.39
C PRO A 35 11.54 -15.99 -0.55
N ARG A 36 10.65 -16.95 -0.35
CA ARG A 36 11.01 -18.21 0.29
C ARG A 36 11.34 -19.24 -0.78
N ARG A 37 12.44 -19.94 -0.59
CA ARG A 37 12.89 -20.98 -1.51
C ARG A 37 13.03 -22.31 -0.79
N TRP A 38 12.73 -23.39 -1.51
CA TRP A 38 12.99 -24.73 -1.02
C TRP A 38 14.46 -25.07 -1.24
N ASP A 39 15.17 -25.33 -0.14
CA ASP A 39 16.56 -25.78 -0.18
C ASP A 39 16.58 -27.32 -0.24
N ARG A 40 16.98 -27.84 -1.38
CA ARG A 40 17.03 -29.31 -1.60
C ARG A 40 18.10 -29.99 -0.77
N GLU A 41 19.19 -29.30 -0.47
CA GLU A 41 20.31 -29.90 0.30
C GLU A 41 19.93 -30.04 1.77
N ARG A 42 19.25 -29.03 2.33
CA ARG A 42 18.84 -29.01 3.73
C ARG A 42 17.42 -29.51 3.96
N GLN A 43 16.66 -29.72 2.88
CA GLN A 43 15.25 -30.14 2.91
C GLN A 43 14.39 -29.25 3.81
N THR A 44 14.58 -27.94 3.67
CA THR A 44 13.86 -26.94 4.44
C THR A 44 13.59 -25.70 3.59
N TRP A 45 12.68 -24.89 4.04
CA TRP A 45 12.42 -23.60 3.43
C TRP A 45 13.41 -22.58 3.96
N THR A 46 14.06 -21.85 3.04
CA THR A 46 15.01 -20.79 3.37
C THR A 46 14.58 -19.49 2.74
N ASP A 47 15.02 -18.38 3.33
CA ASP A 47 14.77 -17.06 2.77
C ASP A 47 15.76 -16.77 1.64
N GLY A 48 15.25 -16.30 0.52
CA GLY A 48 16.07 -15.75 -0.55
C GLY A 48 16.50 -14.32 -0.24
N PRO A 49 17.17 -13.67 -1.19
CA PRO A 49 17.57 -12.28 -1.00
C PRO A 49 16.36 -11.36 -0.90
N THR A 50 16.41 -10.44 0.06
CA THR A 50 15.34 -9.46 0.26
C THR A 50 15.45 -8.33 -0.76
N SER A 51 14.34 -8.03 -1.42
CA SER A 51 14.22 -6.87 -2.29
C SER A 51 13.49 -5.76 -1.56
N PHE A 52 13.98 -4.54 -1.71
CA PHE A 52 13.36 -3.36 -1.11
C PHE A 52 12.76 -2.49 -2.20
N PHE A 53 11.55 -2.01 -1.96
CA PHE A 53 10.84 -1.11 -2.86
C PHE A 53 10.43 0.14 -2.11
N THR A 54 10.60 1.29 -2.75
CA THR A 54 10.03 2.54 -2.25
C THR A 54 8.64 2.70 -2.82
N ILE A 55 7.65 2.78 -1.96
CA ILE A 55 6.24 2.87 -2.35
C ILE A 55 5.79 4.31 -2.23
N TRP A 56 5.35 4.87 -3.34
CA TRP A 56 4.79 6.21 -3.42
C TRP A 56 3.28 6.13 -3.50
N THR A 57 2.63 6.90 -2.67
CA THR A 57 1.17 7.01 -2.66
C THR A 57 0.77 8.47 -2.71
N THR A 58 -0.38 8.76 -3.33
CA THR A 58 -0.85 10.12 -3.51
C THR A 58 -2.33 10.24 -3.16
N ARG A 59 -2.78 11.47 -2.92
CA ARG A 59 -4.19 11.79 -2.71
C ARG A 59 -4.76 11.03 -1.50
N GLN A 60 -5.97 10.50 -1.63
CA GLN A 60 -6.66 9.79 -0.55
C GLN A 60 -5.90 8.51 -0.14
N LEU A 61 -5.27 7.84 -1.09
CA LEU A 61 -4.47 6.65 -0.76
C LEU A 61 -3.33 7.01 0.20
N ALA A 62 -2.67 8.16 0.02
CA ALA A 62 -1.60 8.60 0.92
C ALA A 62 -2.10 8.80 2.35
N SER A 63 -3.24 9.43 2.51
CA SER A 63 -3.85 9.63 3.83
C SER A 63 -4.25 8.31 4.48
N ASN A 64 -4.85 7.42 3.71
CA ASN A 64 -5.34 6.14 4.21
C ASN A 64 -4.19 5.19 4.56
N VAL A 65 -3.14 5.17 3.76
CA VAL A 65 -1.95 4.36 4.04
C VAL A 65 -1.28 4.82 5.33
N THR A 66 -1.13 6.13 5.50
CA THR A 66 -0.52 6.69 6.71
C THR A 66 -1.31 6.31 7.95
N ALA A 67 -2.63 6.25 7.85
CA ALA A 67 -3.50 5.89 8.97
C ALA A 67 -3.61 4.37 9.20
N SER A 68 -3.20 3.55 8.23
CA SER A 68 -3.57 2.13 8.25
C SER A 68 -2.39 1.18 8.39
N VAL A 69 -1.20 1.51 7.88
CA VAL A 69 -0.08 0.56 7.88
C VAL A 69 1.03 1.01 8.81
N THR A 70 1.61 0.04 9.51
CA THR A 70 2.74 0.25 10.41
C THR A 70 3.87 -0.73 10.08
N VAL A 71 5.05 -0.44 10.61
CA VAL A 71 6.24 -1.26 10.37
C VAL A 71 5.99 -2.72 10.77
N GLY A 72 6.40 -3.63 9.93
CA GLY A 72 6.28 -5.06 10.15
C GLY A 72 4.99 -5.67 9.64
N GLU A 73 4.01 -4.87 9.25
CA GLU A 73 2.74 -5.40 8.78
C GLU A 73 2.83 -5.93 7.36
N PRO A 74 2.19 -7.07 7.07
CA PRO A 74 2.18 -7.65 5.72
C PRO A 74 1.24 -6.87 4.82
N VAL A 75 1.74 -6.48 3.65
CA VAL A 75 0.98 -5.66 2.70
C VAL A 75 1.11 -6.22 1.29
N ILE A 76 0.11 -5.89 0.49
CA ILE A 76 0.09 -6.14 -0.96
C ILE A 76 0.02 -4.77 -1.62
N VAL A 77 0.95 -4.51 -2.52
CA VAL A 77 1.03 -3.25 -3.25
C VAL A 77 0.95 -3.55 -4.74
N GLN A 78 0.05 -2.87 -5.42
CA GLN A 78 -0.06 -2.92 -6.87
C GLN A 78 0.16 -1.52 -7.44
N GLY A 79 0.98 -1.43 -8.47
CA GLY A 79 1.24 -0.15 -9.09
C GLY A 79 2.27 -0.24 -10.19
N ARG A 80 2.69 0.93 -10.65
CA ARG A 80 3.64 1.09 -11.73
C ARG A 80 5.06 1.06 -11.17
N LEU A 81 5.87 0.15 -11.70
CA LEU A 81 7.28 0.03 -11.31
C LEU A 81 8.10 1.07 -12.08
N ARG A 82 8.97 1.76 -11.36
CA ARG A 82 10.01 2.61 -11.91
C ARG A 82 11.34 2.21 -11.30
N VAL A 83 12.34 2.03 -12.15
CA VAL A 83 13.71 1.78 -11.69
C VAL A 83 14.50 3.06 -11.93
N ARG A 84 15.08 3.59 -10.86
CA ARG A 84 15.84 4.83 -10.93
C ARG A 84 17.30 4.52 -10.64
N GLU A 85 18.16 4.98 -11.52
CA GLU A 85 19.61 4.94 -11.32
C GLU A 85 20.11 6.30 -10.87
N THR A 86 20.83 6.32 -9.78
CA THR A 86 21.40 7.56 -9.21
C THR A 86 22.88 7.36 -9.00
N GLU A 87 23.68 8.36 -9.37
CA GLU A 87 25.10 8.36 -9.13
C GLU A 87 25.43 9.29 -7.96
N ARG A 88 26.12 8.75 -6.95
CA ARG A 88 26.62 9.51 -5.81
C ARG A 88 28.04 9.09 -5.51
N GLY A 89 28.95 10.05 -5.55
CA GLY A 89 30.35 9.82 -5.17
C GLY A 89 31.04 8.74 -5.98
N GLY A 90 30.74 8.65 -7.27
CA GLY A 90 31.32 7.65 -8.16
C GLY A 90 30.66 6.28 -8.10
N GLN A 91 29.65 6.09 -7.25
CA GLN A 91 28.89 4.85 -7.17
C GLN A 91 27.51 5.02 -7.76
N GLN A 92 27.07 4.01 -8.52
CA GLN A 92 25.71 3.95 -9.04
C GLN A 92 24.81 3.22 -8.08
N TRP A 93 23.68 3.85 -7.77
CA TRP A 93 22.65 3.27 -6.92
C TRP A 93 21.41 3.03 -7.76
N THR A 94 20.89 1.80 -7.68
CA THR A 94 19.63 1.44 -8.34
C THR A 94 18.54 1.33 -7.29
N THR A 95 17.48 2.10 -7.48
CA THR A 95 16.33 2.09 -6.58
C THR A 95 15.09 1.64 -7.34
N ALA A 96 14.40 0.64 -6.82
CA ALA A 96 13.11 0.22 -7.36
C ALA A 96 12.00 0.98 -6.62
N GLU A 97 11.19 1.69 -7.37
CA GLU A 97 10.08 2.49 -6.84
C GLU A 97 8.78 2.02 -7.46
N ILE A 98 7.70 2.05 -6.69
CA ILE A 98 6.37 1.72 -7.18
C ILE A 98 5.45 2.90 -6.91
N ASP A 99 4.84 3.43 -7.97
CA ASP A 99 3.74 4.37 -7.84
C ASP A 99 2.49 3.54 -7.61
N ALA A 100 2.04 3.48 -6.36
CA ALA A 100 0.98 2.57 -5.98
C ALA A 100 -0.38 3.03 -6.49
N ALA A 101 -1.10 2.12 -7.10
CA ALA A 101 -2.52 2.29 -7.40
C ALA A 101 -3.38 1.74 -6.27
N SER A 102 -2.92 0.67 -5.61
CA SER A 102 -3.65 0.00 -4.52
C SER A 102 -2.69 -0.50 -3.47
N VAL A 103 -3.07 -0.37 -2.23
CA VAL A 103 -2.33 -0.93 -1.08
C VAL A 103 -3.35 -1.58 -0.15
N GLY A 104 -3.03 -2.76 0.34
CA GLY A 104 -3.88 -3.47 1.28
C GLY A 104 -3.07 -4.33 2.22
N HIS A 105 -3.68 -4.75 3.31
CA HIS A 105 -3.09 -5.75 4.20
C HIS A 105 -3.21 -7.14 3.57
N ASP A 106 -2.18 -7.95 3.76
CA ASP A 106 -2.21 -9.36 3.39
C ASP A 106 -2.85 -10.15 4.54
N LEU A 107 -4.04 -10.65 4.33
CA LEU A 107 -4.79 -11.34 5.37
C LEU A 107 -4.38 -12.80 5.58
N THR A 108 -3.35 -13.28 4.89
CA THR A 108 -2.85 -14.63 5.15
C THR A 108 -2.20 -14.75 6.53
N ARG A 109 -1.82 -13.62 7.15
CA ARG A 109 -1.13 -13.62 8.44
C ARG A 109 -1.86 -12.89 9.55
N GLY A 110 -3.02 -12.33 9.27
CA GLY A 110 -3.72 -11.57 10.29
C GLY A 110 -5.07 -11.10 9.81
N THR A 111 -5.70 -10.28 10.63
CA THR A 111 -7.00 -9.69 10.34
C THR A 111 -6.88 -8.18 10.24
N ALA A 112 -7.81 -7.57 9.54
CA ALA A 112 -7.90 -6.12 9.43
C ALA A 112 -9.37 -5.71 9.56
N ALA A 113 -9.60 -4.54 10.12
CA ALA A 113 -10.92 -3.96 10.22
C ALA A 113 -11.04 -2.83 9.20
N PHE A 114 -11.98 -2.95 8.30
CA PHE A 114 -12.20 -1.92 7.28
C PHE A 114 -13.16 -0.86 7.83
N ARG A 115 -12.79 0.40 7.61
CA ARG A 115 -13.66 1.54 7.86
C ARG A 115 -13.67 2.43 6.62
N ARG A 116 -14.87 2.68 6.11
CA ARG A 116 -15.02 3.51 4.92
C ARG A 116 -14.73 4.96 5.24
N VAL A 117 -13.86 5.59 4.46
CA VAL A 117 -13.57 7.02 4.56
C VAL A 117 -14.56 7.77 3.68
N ARG A 118 -15.26 8.76 4.25
CA ARG A 118 -16.21 9.57 3.50
C ARG A 118 -15.48 10.67 2.75
N LYS A 119 -15.84 10.82 1.47
CA LYS A 119 -15.40 11.98 0.71
C LYS A 119 -16.13 13.22 1.22
N PRO A 120 -15.49 14.42 1.19
CA PRO A 120 -16.18 15.65 1.59
C PRO A 120 -17.46 15.84 0.78
N VAL A 121 -18.55 16.14 1.52
CA VAL A 121 -19.86 16.41 0.94
C VAL A 121 -19.84 17.82 0.36
N GLY A 122 -19.79 18.09 -0.81
CA GLY A 122 -19.82 19.45 -1.37
C GLY A 122 -19.21 19.55 -2.73
N THR A 123 -18.53 18.48 -3.13
CA THR A 123 -17.85 18.45 -4.42
C THR A 123 -18.69 17.82 -5.52
N TRP A 124 -19.86 17.26 -5.17
CA TRP A 124 -20.72 16.62 -6.16
C TRP A 124 -22.18 16.97 -5.94
N PRO A 125 -22.81 17.77 -6.83
CA PRO A 125 -24.24 17.98 -6.79
C PRO A 125 -24.94 16.72 -7.32
N GLY A 126 -25.57 15.95 -6.49
CA GLY A 126 -26.40 14.88 -6.98
C GLY A 126 -26.40 13.57 -6.25
N GLY A 127 -26.43 13.57 -4.94
CA GLY A 127 -26.99 12.47 -4.20
C GLY A 127 -26.10 11.30 -3.85
N THR A 128 -24.77 11.35 -4.07
CA THR A 128 -23.86 10.31 -3.58
C THR A 128 -23.81 10.24 -2.06
N ALA A 129 -24.04 11.36 -1.38
CA ALA A 129 -24.14 11.38 0.08
C ALA A 129 -25.31 10.55 0.61
N THR A 130 -26.39 10.43 -0.18
CA THR A 130 -27.58 9.67 0.20
C THR A 130 -27.33 8.15 0.07
N GLU A 131 -26.59 7.74 -0.96
CA GLU A 131 -26.24 6.34 -1.15
C GLU A 131 -25.25 5.86 -0.07
N ASP A 132 -24.26 6.66 0.25
CA ASP A 132 -23.29 6.34 1.31
C ASP A 132 -23.99 6.24 2.67
N SER A 133 -24.95 7.11 2.94
CA SER A 133 -25.73 7.04 4.18
C SER A 133 -26.59 5.78 4.26
N ARG A 134 -27.17 5.37 3.14
CA ARG A 134 -27.96 4.12 3.09
C ARG A 134 -27.08 2.89 3.24
N SER A 135 -25.91 2.88 2.61
CA SER A 135 -24.97 1.79 2.70
C SER A 135 -24.43 1.64 4.12
N ALA A 136 -24.08 2.75 4.78
CA ALA A 136 -23.62 2.75 6.15
C ALA A 136 -24.72 2.29 7.12
N ALA A 137 -25.96 2.74 6.92
CA ALA A 137 -27.09 2.32 7.74
C ALA A 137 -27.43 0.84 7.54
N ALA A 138 -27.32 0.32 6.33
CA ALA A 138 -27.53 -1.09 6.04
C ALA A 138 -26.45 -1.97 6.68
N ALA A 139 -25.20 -1.53 6.64
CA ALA A 139 -24.09 -2.23 7.28
C ALA A 139 -24.22 -2.26 8.81
N GLN A 140 -24.67 -1.17 9.41
CA GLN A 140 -24.93 -1.10 10.85
C GLN A 140 -26.08 -2.00 11.28
N ARG A 141 -27.14 -2.09 10.49
CA ARG A 141 -28.26 -3.01 10.77
C ARG A 141 -27.83 -4.45 10.69
N ALA A 142 -27.05 -4.82 9.67
CA ALA A 142 -26.55 -6.17 9.52
C ALA A 142 -25.61 -6.58 10.67
N ALA A 143 -24.83 -5.65 11.20
CA ALA A 143 -23.95 -5.90 12.33
C ALA A 143 -24.67 -5.90 13.68
N GLY A 144 -25.86 -5.31 13.77
CA GLY A 144 -26.62 -5.17 15.02
C GLY A 144 -27.66 -6.26 15.29
N GLU A 145 -27.87 -7.19 14.38
CA GLU A 145 -28.80 -8.31 14.62
C GLU A 145 -28.04 -9.52 15.13
N PRO A 146 -28.50 -10.13 16.27
CA PRO A 146 -27.93 -11.37 16.78
C PRO A 146 -28.20 -12.59 15.90
#